data_47fd0b0bd4827d165cd407747d0f9258
#
_entry.id   47fd0b0bd4827d165cd407747d0f9258
#
_cell.length_a   1.000
_cell.length_b   1.000
_cell.length_c   1.000
_cell.angle_alpha   90.00
_cell.angle_beta   90.00
_cell.angle_gamma   90.00
#
_symmetry.space_group_name_H-M   'P 1'
#
loop_
_entity.id
_entity.type
_entity.pdbx_description
1 polymer ?
#
loop_
_entity_poly.entity_id
_entity_poly.type
_entity_poly.pdbx_seq_one_letter_code
_entity_poly.pdbx_strand_id
1 'polypeptide(L)'
;TSVVSYPEMVHIGADKDFTPVIAKALECGGYPEDHPMTGINGGTTVMTGFAHNAVLENAGKIVDLVKQGKIRHFFLIGGCDGAAPGRSYYTEFAKKTPMDTIILTLACGKYRLNDLRLGEIEGIPRILDMGQCNDAYSAIKVAIALAEAFGCEVNELPLSMILSWYEQKAVAILLTLLALGIKNIYLGPTLPAFVSPNV
;
A
#
# COMPACT_ATOMS: atom_id res chain seq x y z
N THR A 1 3.85 9.43 16.03
CA THR A 1 4.44 9.46 14.68
C THR A 1 5.84 10.01 14.79
N SER A 2 6.84 9.17 14.59
CA SER A 2 8.22 9.62 14.56
C SER A 2 8.51 10.18 13.17
N VAL A 3 8.92 11.42 13.11
CA VAL A 3 9.52 11.96 11.90
C VAL A 3 11.03 11.72 11.99
N VAL A 4 11.62 11.36 10.87
CA VAL A 4 13.04 11.02 10.72
C VAL A 4 13.95 12.03 11.36
N SER A 5 14.96 11.56 12.06
CA SER A 5 16.04 12.23 12.75
C SER A 5 16.57 13.54 12.14
N TYR A 6 15.97 14.64 12.50
CA TYR A 6 16.56 15.96 12.41
C TYR A 6 16.99 16.40 13.81
N PRO A 7 18.04 17.22 13.96
CA PRO A 7 18.52 17.68 15.28
C PRO A 7 17.46 18.39 16.12
N GLU A 8 16.44 18.95 15.51
CA GLU A 8 15.35 19.71 16.13
C GLU A 8 14.00 18.97 16.12
N MET A 9 14.02 17.66 16.03
CA MET A 9 12.81 16.85 15.95
C MET A 9 11.96 16.96 17.22
N VAL A 10 10.70 17.31 17.06
CA VAL A 10 9.69 17.23 18.11
C VAL A 10 9.01 15.86 18.06
N HIS A 11 9.09 15.12 19.17
CA HIS A 11 8.40 13.84 19.29
C HIS A 11 6.93 14.06 19.66
N ILE A 12 6.00 13.53 18.86
CA ILE A 12 4.58 13.51 19.21
C ILE A 12 4.32 12.29 20.10
N GLY A 13 4.00 12.57 21.36
CA GLY A 13 3.76 11.57 22.38
C GLY A 13 2.43 10.82 22.27
N ALA A 14 2.10 10.07 23.32
CA ALA A 14 0.85 9.30 23.38
C ALA A 14 -0.40 10.20 23.46
N ASP A 15 -0.27 11.41 23.94
CA ASP A 15 -1.31 12.46 23.97
C ASP A 15 -1.72 12.97 22.61
N LYS A 16 -0.93 12.66 21.55
CA LYS A 16 -1.20 13.07 20.16
C LYS A 16 -1.33 14.59 20.00
N ASP A 17 -0.60 15.39 20.79
CA ASP A 17 -0.59 16.84 20.61
C ASP A 17 0.14 17.23 19.31
N PHE A 18 -0.63 17.57 18.29
CA PHE A 18 -0.15 18.06 17.00
C PHE A 18 -0.09 19.59 16.91
N THR A 19 -0.42 20.33 18.01
CA THR A 19 -0.43 21.79 18.03
C THR A 19 0.88 22.41 17.52
N PRO A 20 2.08 21.93 17.91
CA PRO A 20 3.33 22.51 17.39
C PRO A 20 3.51 22.32 15.89
N VAL A 21 3.04 21.17 15.35
CA VAL A 21 3.10 20.88 13.91
C VAL A 21 2.14 21.77 13.14
N ILE A 22 0.94 21.94 13.65
CA ILE A 22 -0.09 22.81 13.06
C ILE A 22 0.39 24.26 13.06
N ALA A 23 0.91 24.74 14.19
CA ALA A 23 1.46 26.11 14.30
C ALA A 23 2.57 26.35 13.27
N LYS A 24 3.48 25.39 13.10
CA LYS A 24 4.56 25.50 12.11
C LYS A 24 4.03 25.46 10.67
N ALA A 25 3.03 24.66 10.39
CA ALA A 25 2.39 24.63 9.08
C ALA A 25 1.72 25.97 8.74
N LEU A 26 1.02 26.58 9.68
CA LEU A 26 0.42 27.91 9.53
C LEU A 26 1.46 29.01 9.31
N GLU A 27 2.56 28.97 10.07
CA GLU A 27 3.70 29.90 9.89
C GLU A 27 4.30 29.79 8.49
N CYS A 28 4.45 28.59 7.96
CA CYS A 28 5.00 28.36 6.62
C CYS A 28 4.05 28.81 5.50
N GLY A 29 2.73 28.86 5.75
CA GLY A 29 1.72 29.42 4.85
C GLY A 29 1.37 28.56 3.62
N GLY A 30 2.13 27.54 3.30
CA GLY A 30 1.91 26.70 2.12
C GLY A 30 2.29 27.38 0.79
N TYR A 31 1.73 26.91 -0.30
CA TYR A 31 1.93 27.50 -1.63
C TYR A 31 1.05 28.73 -1.80
N PRO A 32 1.57 29.85 -2.36
CA PRO A 32 0.80 31.08 -2.57
C PRO A 32 -0.26 30.95 -3.66
N GLU A 33 -0.10 29.97 -4.56
CA GLU A 33 -0.99 29.67 -5.68
C GLU A 33 -1.14 28.15 -5.84
N ASP A 34 -2.22 27.74 -6.48
CA ASP A 34 -2.39 26.34 -6.87
C ASP A 34 -1.34 25.94 -7.90
N HIS A 35 -0.57 24.90 -7.60
CA HIS A 35 0.42 24.34 -8.51
C HIS A 35 -0.07 22.97 -9.02
N PRO A 36 -0.79 22.93 -10.16
CA PRO A 36 -1.17 21.66 -10.77
C PRO A 36 0.08 20.84 -11.10
N MET A 37 0.14 19.63 -10.55
CA MET A 37 1.26 18.72 -10.79
C MET A 37 0.79 17.49 -11.55
N THR A 38 1.70 16.95 -12.34
CA THR A 38 1.47 15.69 -13.06
C THR A 38 2.33 14.61 -12.43
N GLY A 39 1.71 13.50 -12.03
CA GLY A 39 2.39 12.34 -11.50
C GLY A 39 3.26 11.62 -12.54
N ILE A 40 4.05 10.67 -12.11
CA ILE A 40 5.02 9.97 -12.97
C ILE A 40 4.37 9.17 -14.11
N ASN A 41 3.09 8.82 -13.97
CA ASN A 41 2.31 8.12 -14.99
C ASN A 41 1.38 9.05 -15.78
N GLY A 42 1.50 10.36 -15.60
CA GLY A 42 0.68 11.36 -16.27
C GLY A 42 -0.66 11.66 -15.56
N GLY A 43 -0.92 11.08 -14.40
CA GLY A 43 -2.10 11.40 -13.60
C GLY A 43 -1.99 12.74 -12.91
N THR A 44 -3.12 13.43 -12.74
CA THR A 44 -3.23 14.73 -12.03
C THR A 44 -3.96 14.59 -10.69
N THR A 45 -4.38 13.38 -10.36
CA THR A 45 -5.04 13.02 -9.11
C THR A 45 -4.42 11.75 -8.56
N VAL A 46 -4.39 11.61 -7.24
CA VAL A 46 -3.94 10.41 -6.54
C VAL A 46 -5.07 9.82 -5.72
N MET A 47 -5.11 8.50 -5.64
CA MET A 47 -6.07 7.77 -4.82
C MET A 47 -5.43 7.49 -3.45
N THR A 48 -6.04 7.98 -2.39
CA THR A 48 -5.52 7.83 -1.01
C THR A 48 -6.64 7.52 -0.02
N GLY A 49 -6.29 7.15 1.23
CA GLY A 49 -7.24 7.07 2.33
C GLY A 49 -7.88 5.70 2.54
N PHE A 50 -7.33 4.64 1.97
CA PHE A 50 -7.88 3.27 2.07
C PHE A 50 -7.16 2.42 3.12
N ALA A 51 -6.95 2.95 4.34
CA ALA A 51 -6.55 2.14 5.48
C ALA A 51 -7.67 1.12 5.84
N HIS A 52 -7.39 0.21 6.77
CA HIS A 52 -8.29 -0.91 7.04
C HIS A 52 -9.73 -0.49 7.33
N ASN A 53 -9.99 0.59 8.06
CA ASN A 53 -11.36 1.02 8.36
C ASN A 53 -12.14 1.33 7.07
N ALA A 54 -11.58 2.14 6.17
CA ALA A 54 -12.24 2.50 4.92
C ALA A 54 -12.49 1.29 4.00
N VAL A 55 -11.58 0.33 3.99
CA VAL A 55 -11.77 -0.92 3.22
C VAL A 55 -12.82 -1.81 3.88
N LEU A 56 -12.77 -1.95 5.21
CA LEU A 56 -13.71 -2.81 5.95
C LEU A 56 -15.14 -2.27 5.97
N GLU A 57 -15.34 -0.97 5.94
CA GLU A 57 -16.67 -0.37 5.72
C GLU A 57 -17.31 -0.83 4.41
N ASN A 58 -16.51 -1.16 3.42
CA ASN A 58 -16.94 -1.68 2.12
C ASN A 58 -16.82 -3.21 2.01
N ALA A 59 -16.44 -3.92 3.07
CA ALA A 59 -16.15 -5.35 3.04
C ALA A 59 -17.34 -6.17 2.52
N GLY A 60 -18.55 -5.89 2.94
CA GLY A 60 -19.76 -6.57 2.46
C GLY A 60 -19.90 -6.48 0.95
N LYS A 61 -19.74 -5.28 0.38
CA LYS A 61 -19.78 -5.06 -1.06
C LYS A 61 -18.65 -5.80 -1.79
N ILE A 62 -17.44 -5.76 -1.24
CA ILE A 62 -16.29 -6.45 -1.82
C ILE A 62 -16.53 -7.96 -1.85
N VAL A 63 -17.00 -8.54 -0.74
CA VAL A 63 -17.36 -9.96 -0.63
C VAL A 63 -18.42 -10.36 -1.65
N ASP A 64 -19.47 -9.55 -1.82
CA ASP A 64 -20.51 -9.80 -2.79
C ASP A 64 -19.98 -9.75 -4.24
N LEU A 65 -19.12 -8.80 -4.56
CA LEU A 65 -18.47 -8.70 -5.87
C LEU A 65 -17.55 -9.89 -6.17
N VAL A 66 -16.86 -10.41 -5.16
CA VAL A 66 -16.06 -11.64 -5.30
C VAL A 66 -16.97 -12.84 -5.53
N LYS A 67 -18.06 -13.01 -4.76
CA LYS A 67 -19.04 -14.10 -4.96
C LYS A 67 -19.71 -14.05 -6.33
N GLN A 68 -19.93 -12.85 -6.88
CA GLN A 68 -20.46 -12.65 -8.22
C GLN A 68 -19.40 -12.86 -9.34
N GLY A 69 -18.14 -13.11 -8.99
CA GLY A 69 -17.03 -13.26 -9.93
C GLY A 69 -16.61 -11.95 -10.63
N LYS A 70 -17.06 -10.79 -10.14
CA LYS A 70 -16.66 -9.47 -10.64
C LYS A 70 -15.29 -9.05 -10.15
N ILE A 71 -14.90 -9.51 -8.97
CA ILE A 71 -13.52 -9.42 -8.44
C ILE A 71 -13.00 -10.84 -8.31
N ARG A 72 -11.93 -11.16 -9.02
CA ARG A 72 -11.35 -12.50 -9.02
C ARG A 72 -10.03 -12.59 -8.27
N HIS A 73 -9.32 -11.49 -8.12
CA HIS A 73 -8.02 -11.51 -7.47
C HIS A 73 -7.67 -10.18 -6.85
N PHE A 74 -6.85 -10.23 -5.80
CA PHE A 74 -6.25 -9.09 -5.15
C PHE A 74 -4.73 -9.15 -5.30
N PHE A 75 -4.12 -8.01 -5.59
CA PHE A 75 -2.67 -7.85 -5.59
C PHE A 75 -2.28 -6.85 -4.52
N LEU A 76 -1.41 -7.24 -3.59
CA LEU A 76 -0.76 -6.30 -2.70
C LEU A 76 0.59 -5.92 -3.31
N ILE A 77 0.69 -4.71 -3.83
CA ILE A 77 1.90 -4.19 -4.48
C ILE A 77 2.47 -3.10 -3.59
N GLY A 78 3.63 -3.32 -3.00
CA GLY A 78 4.17 -2.35 -2.06
C GLY A 78 5.65 -2.56 -1.74
N GLY A 79 6.12 -1.75 -0.78
CA GLY A 79 7.50 -1.81 -0.30
C GLY A 79 8.29 -0.54 -0.60
N CYS A 80 9.61 -0.65 -0.84
CA CYS A 80 10.53 0.48 -0.84
C CYS A 80 10.78 1.11 -2.22
N ASP A 81 10.29 0.57 -3.32
CA ASP A 81 10.66 0.96 -4.70
C ASP A 81 9.99 2.26 -5.20
N GLY A 82 9.86 3.26 -4.34
CA GLY A 82 9.15 4.50 -4.69
C GLY A 82 9.94 5.49 -5.55
N ALA A 83 11.27 5.53 -5.45
CA ALA A 83 12.04 6.68 -5.94
C ALA A 83 13.17 6.34 -6.92
N ALA A 84 13.54 5.08 -7.12
CA ALA A 84 14.68 4.75 -7.98
C ALA A 84 14.39 5.07 -9.45
N PRO A 85 15.18 5.94 -10.11
CA PRO A 85 14.99 6.27 -11.52
C PRO A 85 15.08 5.03 -12.43
N GLY A 86 14.29 5.01 -13.49
CA GLY A 86 14.33 3.93 -14.49
C GLY A 86 13.68 2.61 -14.04
N ARG A 87 13.18 2.52 -12.83
CA ARG A 87 12.45 1.34 -12.35
C ARG A 87 10.97 1.46 -12.62
N SER A 88 10.43 0.61 -13.48
CA SER A 88 9.01 0.57 -13.85
C SER A 88 8.34 -0.77 -13.56
N TYR A 89 9.04 -1.71 -12.90
CA TYR A 89 8.55 -3.07 -12.69
C TYR A 89 7.13 -3.11 -12.10
N TYR A 90 6.90 -2.38 -11.01
CA TYR A 90 5.58 -2.37 -10.34
C TYR A 90 4.52 -1.62 -11.14
N THR A 91 4.91 -0.54 -11.82
CA THR A 91 4.01 0.21 -12.72
C THR A 91 3.56 -0.67 -13.88
N GLU A 92 4.50 -1.37 -14.52
CA GLU A 92 4.21 -2.28 -15.63
C GLU A 92 3.39 -3.50 -15.15
N PHE A 93 3.68 -4.01 -13.95
CA PHE A 93 2.88 -5.07 -13.36
C PHE A 93 1.43 -4.59 -13.15
N ALA A 94 1.23 -3.44 -12.51
CA ALA A 94 -0.09 -2.89 -12.24
C ALA A 94 -0.90 -2.66 -13.52
N LYS A 95 -0.27 -2.11 -14.57
CA LYS A 95 -0.91 -1.90 -15.88
C LYS A 95 -1.35 -3.19 -16.57
N LYS A 96 -0.69 -4.31 -16.25
CA LYS A 96 -0.97 -5.64 -16.84
C LYS A 96 -1.94 -6.49 -16.01
N THR A 97 -2.36 -6.02 -14.84
CA THR A 97 -3.33 -6.75 -14.02
C THR A 97 -4.68 -6.85 -14.76
N PRO A 98 -5.36 -7.99 -14.69
CA PRO A 98 -6.68 -8.16 -15.29
C PRO A 98 -7.69 -7.12 -14.77
N MET A 99 -8.70 -6.81 -15.58
CA MET A 99 -9.70 -5.78 -15.26
C MET A 99 -10.59 -6.13 -14.06
N ASP A 100 -10.70 -7.40 -13.73
CA ASP A 100 -11.45 -7.96 -12.61
C ASP A 100 -10.61 -8.15 -11.35
N THR A 101 -9.59 -7.29 -11.15
CA THR A 101 -8.70 -7.35 -9.99
C THR A 101 -8.59 -6.02 -9.26
N ILE A 102 -8.36 -6.10 -7.95
CA ILE A 102 -8.09 -4.95 -7.08
C ILE A 102 -6.61 -4.95 -6.69
N ILE A 103 -5.99 -3.79 -6.70
CA ILE A 103 -4.62 -3.56 -6.24
C ILE A 103 -4.67 -2.82 -4.91
N LEU A 104 -4.13 -3.43 -3.88
CA LEU A 104 -3.81 -2.79 -2.61
C LEU A 104 -2.36 -2.30 -2.71
N THR A 105 -2.10 -1.04 -2.40
CA THR A 105 -0.73 -0.51 -2.44
C THR A 105 -0.39 0.24 -1.17
N LEU A 106 0.86 0.19 -0.75
CA LEU A 106 1.34 0.86 0.46
C LEU A 106 2.86 1.12 0.41
N ALA A 107 3.33 1.88 1.39
CA ALA A 107 4.73 2.28 1.54
C ALA A 107 5.24 3.16 0.37
N CYS A 108 6.55 3.27 0.18
CA CYS A 108 7.10 4.12 -0.89
C CYS A 108 6.76 3.62 -2.29
N GLY A 109 6.55 2.32 -2.48
CA GLY A 109 6.16 1.73 -3.76
C GLY A 109 4.86 2.27 -4.32
N LYS A 110 3.95 2.73 -3.46
CA LYS A 110 2.66 3.31 -3.88
C LYS A 110 2.81 4.51 -4.82
N TYR A 111 3.86 5.30 -4.66
CA TYR A 111 4.11 6.48 -5.51
C TYR A 111 4.41 6.14 -6.97
N ARG A 112 4.63 4.86 -7.28
CA ARG A 112 4.69 4.35 -8.65
C ARG A 112 3.33 4.09 -9.27
N LEU A 113 2.27 4.01 -8.45
CA LEU A 113 0.98 3.46 -8.84
C LEU A 113 -0.19 4.40 -8.59
N ASN A 114 -0.12 5.25 -7.56
CA ASN A 114 -1.29 5.94 -7.04
C ASN A 114 -1.85 7.05 -7.95
N ASP A 115 -1.11 7.45 -8.99
CA ASP A 115 -1.60 8.33 -10.06
C ASP A 115 -2.10 7.58 -11.31
N LEU A 116 -2.05 6.23 -11.32
CA LEU A 116 -2.59 5.42 -12.40
C LEU A 116 -4.12 5.45 -12.39
N ARG A 117 -4.71 5.55 -13.57
CA ARG A 117 -6.17 5.50 -13.76
C ARG A 117 -6.56 4.13 -14.31
N LEU A 118 -6.70 3.14 -13.43
CA LEU A 118 -7.10 1.78 -13.81
C LEU A 118 -8.63 1.56 -13.77
N GLY A 119 -9.40 2.60 -13.44
CA GLY A 119 -10.85 2.51 -13.35
C GLY A 119 -11.34 1.93 -12.02
N GLU A 120 -12.57 1.45 -12.03
CA GLU A 120 -13.27 0.93 -10.86
C GLU A 120 -14.08 -0.33 -11.20
N ILE A 121 -14.45 -1.08 -10.18
CA ILE A 121 -15.37 -2.21 -10.26
C ILE A 121 -16.58 -1.87 -9.37
N GLU A 122 -17.72 -1.55 -10.00
CA GLU A 122 -18.96 -1.19 -9.33
C GLU A 122 -18.78 -0.07 -8.26
N GLY A 123 -17.96 0.95 -8.58
CA GLY A 123 -17.67 2.06 -7.67
C GLY A 123 -16.60 1.75 -6.61
N ILE A 124 -15.92 0.62 -6.69
CA ILE A 124 -14.70 0.35 -5.91
C ILE A 124 -13.50 0.65 -6.80
N PRO A 125 -12.63 1.62 -6.45
CA PRO A 125 -11.42 1.89 -7.22
C PRO A 125 -10.54 0.64 -7.31
N ARG A 126 -9.96 0.41 -8.49
CA ARG A 126 -9.07 -0.74 -8.67
C ARG A 126 -7.69 -0.56 -8.02
N ILE A 127 -7.33 0.65 -7.61
CA ILE A 127 -6.15 0.90 -6.78
C ILE A 127 -6.63 1.48 -5.45
N LEU A 128 -6.25 0.85 -4.35
CA LEU A 128 -6.53 1.28 -2.99
C LEU A 128 -5.20 1.59 -2.29
N ASP A 129 -4.88 2.88 -2.15
CA ASP A 129 -3.69 3.33 -1.41
C ASP A 129 -3.95 3.23 0.09
N MET A 130 -3.35 2.25 0.72
CA MET A 130 -3.55 1.92 2.14
C MET A 130 -2.68 2.79 3.07
N GLY A 131 -1.71 3.51 2.56
CA GLY A 131 -0.85 4.39 3.37
C GLY A 131 0.65 4.09 3.29
N GLN A 132 1.36 4.28 4.39
CA GLN A 132 2.81 4.15 4.49
C GLN A 132 3.25 2.75 4.99
N CYS A 133 4.54 2.58 5.29
CA CYS A 133 5.10 1.30 5.77
C CYS A 133 4.38 0.78 7.02
N ASN A 134 4.03 1.66 7.96
CA ASN A 134 3.32 1.28 9.17
C ASN A 134 1.91 0.73 8.88
N ASP A 135 1.33 1.06 7.72
CA ASP A 135 0.03 0.60 7.29
C ASP A 135 0.04 -0.83 6.72
N ALA A 136 1.20 -1.50 6.73
CA ALA A 136 1.27 -2.95 6.59
C ALA A 136 0.35 -3.66 7.61
N TYR A 137 0.18 -3.08 8.78
CA TYR A 137 -0.82 -3.50 9.76
C TYR A 137 -2.23 -3.48 9.16
N SER A 138 -2.61 -2.42 8.46
CA SER A 138 -3.91 -2.32 7.79
C SER A 138 -4.09 -3.39 6.73
N ALA A 139 -3.06 -3.70 5.95
CA ALA A 139 -3.11 -4.77 4.96
C ALA A 139 -3.35 -6.15 5.60
N ILE A 140 -2.67 -6.44 6.71
CA ILE A 140 -2.88 -7.68 7.48
C ILE A 140 -4.31 -7.74 8.02
N LYS A 141 -4.83 -6.65 8.59
CA LYS A 141 -6.20 -6.59 9.09
C LYS A 141 -7.24 -6.85 8.01
N VAL A 142 -7.05 -6.27 6.83
CA VAL A 142 -7.93 -6.50 5.67
C VAL A 142 -7.87 -7.95 5.22
N ALA A 143 -6.67 -8.54 5.12
CA ALA A 143 -6.52 -9.94 4.72
C ALA A 143 -7.20 -10.90 5.70
N ILE A 144 -7.04 -10.68 7.02
CA ILE A 144 -7.70 -11.49 8.05
C ILE A 144 -9.22 -11.36 7.95
N ALA A 145 -9.75 -10.15 7.86
CA ALA A 145 -11.19 -9.92 7.79
C ALA A 145 -11.82 -10.51 6.51
N LEU A 146 -11.10 -10.47 5.38
CA LEU A 146 -11.55 -11.13 4.16
C LEU A 146 -11.54 -12.65 4.32
N ALA A 147 -10.50 -13.23 4.92
CA ALA A 147 -10.41 -14.66 5.18
C ALA A 147 -11.58 -15.14 6.06
N GLU A 148 -11.86 -14.41 7.14
CA GLU A 148 -13.03 -14.66 8.02
C GLU A 148 -14.36 -14.58 7.25
N ALA A 149 -14.53 -13.55 6.40
CA ALA A 149 -15.75 -13.36 5.62
C ALA A 149 -15.98 -14.45 4.56
N PHE A 150 -14.89 -15.05 4.05
CA PHE A 150 -14.97 -16.18 3.12
C PHE A 150 -14.93 -17.55 3.81
N GLY A 151 -14.69 -17.61 5.13
CA GLY A 151 -14.57 -18.86 5.87
C GLY A 151 -13.36 -19.69 5.47
N CYS A 152 -12.24 -19.04 5.14
CA CYS A 152 -11.00 -19.67 4.70
C CYS A 152 -9.79 -19.08 5.45
N GLU A 153 -8.61 -19.66 5.24
CA GLU A 153 -7.37 -19.07 5.76
C GLU A 153 -6.80 -17.99 4.82
N VAL A 154 -5.93 -17.11 5.34
CA VAL A 154 -5.32 -16.02 4.56
C VAL A 154 -4.58 -16.56 3.33
N ASN A 155 -3.94 -17.72 3.43
CA ASN A 155 -3.24 -18.36 2.31
C ASN A 155 -4.16 -18.94 1.22
N GLU A 156 -5.44 -19.06 1.50
CA GLU A 156 -6.45 -19.56 0.56
C GLU A 156 -7.17 -18.41 -0.17
N LEU A 157 -6.95 -17.17 0.27
CA LEU A 157 -7.47 -16.00 -0.41
C LEU A 157 -6.88 -15.88 -1.83
N PRO A 158 -7.65 -15.37 -2.80
CA PRO A 158 -7.13 -15.01 -4.12
C PRO A 158 -6.27 -13.74 -4.03
N LEU A 159 -5.19 -13.81 -3.25
CA LEU A 159 -4.29 -12.71 -2.92
C LEU A 159 -2.85 -13.08 -3.27
N SER A 160 -2.19 -12.22 -4.05
CA SER A 160 -0.74 -12.31 -4.30
C SER A 160 -0.05 -11.05 -3.79
N MET A 161 1.09 -11.22 -3.15
CA MET A 161 1.90 -10.13 -2.62
C MET A 161 3.12 -9.91 -3.49
N ILE A 162 3.26 -8.71 -4.05
CA ILE A 162 4.39 -8.30 -4.89
C ILE A 162 5.12 -7.19 -4.14
N LEU A 163 6.25 -7.52 -3.54
CA LEU A 163 6.90 -6.70 -2.54
C LEU A 163 8.37 -6.40 -2.88
N SER A 164 8.87 -5.24 -2.46
CA SER A 164 10.27 -4.83 -2.61
C SER A 164 10.92 -4.46 -1.29
N TRP A 165 12.26 -4.53 -1.23
CA TRP A 165 13.04 -4.44 0.01
C TRP A 165 14.29 -3.60 -0.20
N TYR A 166 14.37 -2.44 0.45
CA TYR A 166 15.57 -1.61 0.44
C TYR A 166 15.96 -1.09 1.81
N GLU A 167 15.09 -1.30 2.81
CA GLU A 167 15.35 -0.79 4.15
C GLU A 167 14.83 -1.75 5.24
N GLN A 168 15.29 -1.53 6.47
CA GLN A 168 15.09 -2.45 7.59
C GLN A 168 13.62 -2.76 7.92
N LYS A 169 12.72 -1.77 7.81
CA LYS A 169 11.30 -1.99 8.11
C LYS A 169 10.65 -2.95 7.11
N ALA A 170 10.98 -2.83 5.85
CA ALA A 170 10.46 -3.73 4.82
C ALA A 170 10.95 -5.17 5.05
N VAL A 171 12.22 -5.34 5.43
CA VAL A 171 12.76 -6.64 5.82
C VAL A 171 12.06 -7.19 7.05
N ALA A 172 11.83 -6.37 8.09
CA ALA A 172 11.12 -6.80 9.30
C ALA A 172 9.68 -7.23 8.97
N ILE A 173 8.99 -6.52 8.09
CA ILE A 173 7.64 -6.88 7.63
C ILE A 173 7.67 -8.23 6.89
N LEU A 174 8.63 -8.44 5.98
CA LEU A 174 8.78 -9.72 5.29
C LEU A 174 8.99 -10.87 6.26
N LEU A 175 9.93 -10.72 7.19
CA LEU A 175 10.20 -11.76 8.19
C LEU A 175 8.98 -12.03 9.07
N THR A 176 8.19 -11.01 9.39
CA THR A 176 6.92 -11.16 10.11
C THR A 176 5.92 -11.97 9.28
N LEU A 177 5.75 -11.66 8.01
CA LEU A 177 4.85 -12.43 7.13
C LEU A 177 5.28 -13.89 7.02
N LEU A 178 6.58 -14.15 6.86
CA LEU A 178 7.13 -15.51 6.82
C LEU A 178 6.93 -16.24 8.14
N ALA A 179 7.14 -15.57 9.29
CA ALA A 179 6.91 -16.13 10.61
C ALA A 179 5.43 -16.47 10.86
N LEU A 180 4.50 -15.69 10.26
CA LEU A 180 3.07 -15.97 10.26
C LEU A 180 2.65 -17.07 9.26
N GLY A 181 3.60 -17.64 8.53
CA GLY A 181 3.33 -18.69 7.55
C GLY A 181 2.64 -18.21 6.28
N ILE A 182 2.71 -16.90 5.97
CA ILE A 182 2.12 -16.33 4.75
C ILE A 182 2.91 -16.81 3.53
N LYS A 183 2.19 -17.23 2.51
CA LYS A 183 2.71 -17.76 1.24
C LYS A 183 2.39 -16.81 0.07
N ASN A 184 2.80 -17.20 -1.14
CA ASN A 184 2.55 -16.45 -2.39
C ASN A 184 3.10 -15.03 -2.36
N ILE A 185 4.30 -14.86 -1.79
CA ILE A 185 5.04 -13.60 -1.76
C ILE A 185 6.03 -13.60 -2.93
N TYR A 186 5.84 -12.65 -3.85
CA TYR A 186 6.74 -12.41 -4.98
C TYR A 186 7.65 -11.24 -4.62
N LEU A 187 8.93 -11.49 -4.52
CA LEU A 187 9.91 -10.44 -4.24
C LEU A 187 10.24 -9.67 -5.51
N GLY A 188 10.43 -8.37 -5.36
CA GLY A 188 10.68 -7.47 -6.46
C GLY A 188 12.01 -7.70 -7.18
N PRO A 189 12.39 -6.80 -8.11
CA PRO A 189 13.52 -7.04 -9.00
C PRO A 189 14.87 -7.12 -8.28
N THR A 190 14.94 -6.64 -7.05
CA THR A 190 16.12 -6.78 -6.19
C THR A 190 15.76 -7.67 -5.01
N LEU A 191 16.48 -8.77 -4.85
CA LEU A 191 16.28 -9.67 -3.72
C LEU A 191 17.01 -9.17 -2.47
N PRO A 192 16.46 -9.40 -1.26
CA PRO A 192 17.19 -9.19 -0.02
C PRO A 192 18.49 -10.00 0.02
N ALA A 193 19.55 -9.40 0.58
CA ALA A 193 20.88 -10.03 0.59
C ALA A 193 20.95 -11.36 1.37
N PHE A 194 20.00 -11.61 2.27
CA PHE A 194 19.92 -12.86 3.02
C PHE A 194 19.25 -14.02 2.25
N VAL A 195 18.62 -13.73 1.10
CA VAL A 195 18.02 -14.77 0.27
C VAL A 195 19.13 -15.44 -0.53
N SER A 196 19.43 -16.68 -0.17
CA SER A 196 20.42 -17.51 -0.86
C SER A 196 19.75 -18.48 -1.84
N PRO A 197 20.50 -19.15 -2.71
CA PRO A 197 19.97 -20.18 -3.61
C PRO A 197 19.27 -21.35 -2.87
N ASN A 198 19.47 -21.48 -1.56
CA ASN A 198 18.89 -22.52 -0.73
C ASN A 198 17.60 -22.07 -0.01
N VAL A 199 17.19 -20.83 -0.18
CA VAL A 199 15.97 -20.22 0.34
C VAL A 199 15.03 -19.90 -0.80
#